data_5c93f93aaa9e8e34cee18eebd2c67d45
#
_entry.id   5c93f93aaa9e8e34cee18eebd2c67d45
#
_cell.length_a   1.000
_cell.length_b   1.000
_cell.length_c   1.000
_cell.angle_alpha   90.00
_cell.angle_beta   90.00
_cell.angle_gamma   90.00
#
_symmetry.space_group_name_H-M   'P 1'
#
loop_
_entity.id
_entity.type
_entity.pdbx_description
1 polymer ?
#
loop_
_entity_poly.entity_id
_entity_poly.type
_entity_poly.pdbx_seq_one_letter_code
_entity_poly.pdbx_strand_id
1 'polypeptide(L)'
;MEIVKNNSIEEIKIREVLEDYWEGIRTKDADRAMSHFTSDLVEFLLAPPLIYGGKNKMDKKGTEDWFNSFEGNIGYDVHDLKIAASESIAWYYSLIHLSGVQKPQKTDLWFRFTAGLMKINGEWKIAHQHESVPFYMDGSNKAATDLKPE
;
A
#
# COMPACT_ATOMS: atom_id res chain seq x y z
N MET A 1 10.88 29.63 -6.01
CA MET A 1 10.58 28.16 -5.96
C MET A 1 9.25 27.94 -6.63
N GLU A 2 9.24 27.25 -7.75
CA GLU A 2 7.99 26.87 -8.39
C GLU A 2 7.25 25.86 -7.53
N ILE A 3 6.00 26.17 -7.20
CA ILE A 3 5.09 25.19 -6.60
C ILE A 3 4.63 24.29 -7.76
N VAL A 4 5.03 23.04 -7.73
CA VAL A 4 4.53 22.06 -8.70
C VAL A 4 3.02 21.91 -8.49
N LYS A 5 2.27 22.39 -9.48
CA LYS A 5 0.81 22.23 -9.46
C LYS A 5 0.48 20.75 -9.73
N ASN A 6 -0.38 20.21 -8.89
CA ASN A 6 -0.88 18.86 -9.09
C ASN A 6 -1.68 18.81 -10.42
N ASN A 7 -1.40 17.78 -11.24
CA ASN A 7 -2.14 17.56 -12.47
C ASN A 7 -3.46 16.85 -12.15
N SER A 8 -4.58 17.60 -12.19
CA SER A 8 -5.89 17.08 -11.79
C SER A 8 -6.40 15.93 -12.68
N ILE A 9 -6.05 15.93 -13.98
CA ILE A 9 -6.43 14.83 -14.88
C ILE A 9 -5.67 13.56 -14.51
N GLU A 10 -4.37 13.67 -14.28
CA GLU A 10 -3.54 12.53 -13.89
C GLU A 10 -3.92 12.04 -12.49
N GLU A 11 -4.27 12.93 -11.57
CA GLU A 11 -4.75 12.55 -10.25
C GLU A 11 -6.02 11.68 -10.33
N ILE A 12 -6.98 12.04 -11.19
CA ILE A 12 -8.20 11.25 -11.39
C ILE A 12 -7.87 9.84 -11.90
N LYS A 13 -6.98 9.75 -12.89
CA LYS A 13 -6.54 8.45 -13.43
C LYS A 13 -5.83 7.59 -12.38
N ILE A 14 -5.00 8.21 -11.56
CA ILE A 14 -4.32 7.53 -10.46
C ILE A 14 -5.33 7.02 -9.44
N ARG A 15 -6.33 7.81 -9.06
CA ARG A 15 -7.38 7.38 -8.14
C ARG A 15 -8.12 6.15 -8.66
N GLU A 16 -8.43 6.09 -9.94
CA GLU A 16 -9.07 4.92 -10.56
C GLU A 16 -8.20 3.66 -10.44
N VAL A 17 -6.91 3.79 -10.71
CA VAL A 17 -5.94 2.69 -10.55
C VAL A 17 -5.87 2.24 -9.09
N LEU A 18 -5.77 3.18 -8.17
CA LEU A 18 -5.67 2.89 -6.74
C LEU A 18 -6.94 2.25 -6.19
N GLU A 19 -8.12 2.74 -6.59
CA GLU A 19 -9.40 2.12 -6.15
C GLU A 19 -9.49 0.67 -6.61
N ASP A 20 -9.09 0.37 -7.84
CA ASP A 20 -9.07 -1.00 -8.33
C ASP A 20 -8.05 -1.88 -7.59
N TYR A 21 -6.87 -1.32 -7.31
CA TYR A 21 -5.85 -1.98 -6.51
C TYR A 21 -6.35 -2.33 -5.10
N TRP A 22 -6.94 -1.36 -4.41
CA TRP A 22 -7.47 -1.56 -3.06
C TRP A 22 -8.64 -2.55 -3.04
N GLU A 23 -9.50 -2.52 -4.06
CA GLU A 23 -10.59 -3.50 -4.19
C GLU A 23 -10.04 -4.90 -4.42
N GLY A 24 -8.96 -5.05 -5.18
CA GLY A 24 -8.25 -6.31 -5.31
C GLY A 24 -7.78 -6.86 -3.96
N ILE A 25 -7.28 -5.99 -3.08
CA ILE A 25 -6.90 -6.38 -1.72
C ILE A 25 -8.13 -6.81 -0.90
N ARG A 26 -9.17 -5.98 -0.87
CA ARG A 26 -10.38 -6.26 -0.08
C ARG A 26 -11.04 -7.58 -0.45
N THR A 27 -11.07 -7.89 -1.72
CA THR A 27 -11.70 -9.11 -2.26
C THR A 27 -10.74 -10.28 -2.40
N LYS A 28 -9.48 -10.11 -2.01
CA LYS A 28 -8.44 -11.14 -2.05
C LYS A 28 -8.16 -11.63 -3.49
N ASP A 29 -8.23 -10.72 -4.45
CA ASP A 29 -7.93 -10.97 -5.85
C ASP A 29 -6.49 -10.55 -6.15
N ALA A 30 -5.56 -11.50 -6.03
CA ALA A 30 -4.13 -11.24 -6.19
C ALA A 30 -3.78 -10.77 -7.60
N ASP A 31 -4.37 -11.36 -8.62
CA ASP A 31 -4.11 -10.95 -10.02
C ASP A 31 -4.54 -9.50 -10.25
N ARG A 32 -5.72 -9.13 -9.76
CA ARG A 32 -6.23 -7.77 -9.86
C ARG A 32 -5.32 -6.77 -9.15
N ALA A 33 -4.96 -7.04 -7.90
CA ALA A 33 -4.08 -6.16 -7.13
C ALA A 33 -2.71 -6.04 -7.79
N MET A 34 -2.08 -7.15 -8.14
CA MET A 34 -0.72 -7.19 -8.69
C MET A 34 -0.63 -6.66 -10.12
N SER A 35 -1.74 -6.58 -10.86
CA SER A 35 -1.77 -6.03 -12.22
C SER A 35 -1.34 -4.56 -12.27
N HIS A 36 -1.41 -3.86 -11.15
CA HIS A 36 -1.06 -2.44 -11.05
C HIS A 36 0.40 -2.17 -10.70
N PHE A 37 1.21 -3.22 -10.55
CA PHE A 37 2.63 -3.10 -10.20
C PHE A 37 3.53 -3.05 -11.42
N THR A 38 4.64 -2.31 -11.29
CA THR A 38 5.75 -2.43 -12.26
C THR A 38 6.46 -3.77 -12.07
N SER A 39 7.14 -4.22 -13.11
CA SER A 39 7.90 -5.49 -13.05
C SER A 39 9.08 -5.43 -12.08
N ASP A 40 9.61 -4.25 -11.80
CA ASP A 40 10.75 -4.00 -10.92
C ASP A 40 10.34 -3.39 -9.57
N LEU A 41 9.11 -3.60 -9.15
CA LEU A 41 8.58 -3.12 -7.88
C LEU A 41 9.52 -3.44 -6.72
N VAL A 42 9.75 -2.45 -5.88
CA VAL A 42 10.44 -2.59 -4.59
C VAL A 42 9.49 -2.16 -3.48
N GLU A 43 9.38 -2.97 -2.45
CA GLU A 43 8.47 -2.71 -1.35
C GLU A 43 9.19 -2.79 0.00
N PHE A 44 8.84 -1.86 0.88
CA PHE A 44 9.19 -1.91 2.30
C PHE A 44 7.90 -2.19 3.06
N LEU A 45 7.69 -3.44 3.41
CA LEU A 45 6.45 -3.88 4.07
C LEU A 45 6.60 -3.90 5.58
N LEU A 46 5.49 -4.06 6.29
CA LEU A 46 5.50 -4.18 7.75
C LEU A 46 6.23 -5.45 8.21
N ALA A 47 6.10 -6.52 7.46
CA ALA A 47 6.73 -7.80 7.77
C ALA A 47 8.19 -7.84 7.31
N PRO A 48 9.07 -8.57 8.05
CA PRO A 48 10.41 -8.86 7.56
C PRO A 48 10.38 -9.58 6.21
N PRO A 49 11.42 -9.47 5.39
CA PRO A 49 12.69 -8.78 5.60
C PRO A 49 12.62 -7.27 5.41
N LEU A 50 13.78 -6.57 5.49
CA LEU A 50 13.82 -5.11 5.32
C LEU A 50 13.36 -4.64 3.94
N ILE A 51 13.53 -5.46 2.91
CA ILE A 51 13.22 -5.12 1.53
C ILE A 51 12.67 -6.32 0.77
N TYR A 52 11.60 -6.08 0.00
CA TYR A 52 11.08 -7.01 -1.00
C TYR A 52 11.35 -6.43 -2.39
N GLY A 53 12.05 -7.19 -3.24
CA GLY A 53 12.38 -6.78 -4.59
C GLY A 53 13.38 -7.74 -5.23
N GLY A 54 13.49 -7.73 -6.55
CA GLY A 54 14.40 -8.62 -7.26
C GLY A 54 14.14 -10.09 -6.93
N LYS A 55 15.16 -10.79 -6.45
CA LYS A 55 15.08 -12.21 -6.10
C LYS A 55 14.17 -12.49 -4.89
N ASN A 56 13.95 -11.49 -4.04
CA ASN A 56 13.11 -11.57 -2.85
C ASN A 56 11.81 -10.82 -3.03
N LYS A 57 11.30 -10.76 -4.24
CA LYS A 57 10.05 -10.10 -4.59
C LYS A 57 8.87 -10.85 -3.97
N MET A 58 7.90 -10.11 -3.46
CA MET A 58 6.61 -10.67 -3.08
C MET A 58 5.91 -11.16 -4.35
N ASP A 59 5.76 -12.46 -4.48
CA ASP A 59 5.12 -13.08 -5.65
C ASP A 59 3.62 -13.30 -5.43
N LYS A 60 2.94 -13.83 -6.45
CA LYS A 60 1.51 -14.13 -6.39
C LYS A 60 1.19 -15.10 -5.25
N LYS A 61 1.99 -16.15 -5.09
CA LYS A 61 1.78 -17.13 -4.01
C LYS A 61 1.87 -16.48 -2.62
N GLY A 62 2.89 -15.66 -2.40
CA GLY A 62 3.04 -14.93 -1.13
C GLY A 62 1.87 -13.99 -0.87
N THR A 63 1.39 -13.29 -1.91
CA THR A 63 0.23 -12.42 -1.82
C THR A 63 -1.03 -13.21 -1.49
N GLU A 64 -1.26 -14.32 -2.16
CA GLU A 64 -2.40 -15.21 -1.90
C GLU A 64 -2.34 -15.83 -0.50
N ASP A 65 -1.17 -16.24 -0.04
CA ASP A 65 -0.98 -16.77 1.31
C ASP A 65 -1.37 -15.73 2.36
N TRP A 66 -0.99 -14.47 2.15
CA TRP A 66 -1.39 -13.39 3.05
C TRP A 66 -2.89 -13.14 2.99
N PHE A 67 -3.47 -13.06 1.79
CA PHE A 67 -4.91 -12.88 1.60
C PHE A 67 -5.70 -14.00 2.27
N ASN A 68 -5.26 -15.24 2.14
CA ASN A 68 -5.92 -16.40 2.70
C ASN A 68 -5.77 -16.54 4.22
N SER A 69 -4.88 -15.75 4.82
CA SER A 69 -4.81 -15.65 6.29
C SER A 69 -6.05 -14.99 6.90
N PHE A 70 -6.79 -14.21 6.11
CA PHE A 70 -8.03 -13.57 6.54
C PHE A 70 -9.24 -14.45 6.26
N GLU A 71 -10.17 -14.50 7.22
CA GLU A 71 -11.50 -15.04 6.99
C GLU A 71 -12.36 -13.98 6.28
N GLY A 72 -12.97 -14.35 5.14
CA GLY A 72 -13.76 -13.42 4.36
C GLY A 72 -12.93 -12.28 3.76
N ASN A 73 -13.56 -11.18 3.45
CA ASN A 73 -12.93 -10.01 2.88
C ASN A 73 -12.00 -9.32 3.89
N ILE A 74 -10.99 -8.62 3.36
CA ILE A 74 -10.07 -7.83 4.16
C ILE A 74 -10.64 -6.43 4.33
N GLY A 75 -10.71 -5.94 5.57
CA GLY A 75 -10.96 -4.53 5.84
C GLY A 75 -9.72 -3.72 5.48
N TYR A 76 -9.82 -2.89 4.47
CA TYR A 76 -8.72 -2.07 4.00
C TYR A 76 -9.25 -0.68 3.66
N ASP A 77 -9.22 0.21 4.65
CA ASP A 77 -9.79 1.54 4.54
C ASP A 77 -8.69 2.58 4.43
N VAL A 78 -8.79 3.42 3.41
CA VAL A 78 -7.81 4.46 3.10
C VAL A 78 -8.28 5.78 3.67
N HIS A 79 -7.45 6.39 4.52
CA HIS A 79 -7.73 7.66 5.19
C HIS A 79 -6.65 8.68 4.89
N ASP A 80 -7.04 9.96 4.87
CA ASP A 80 -6.14 11.10 4.69
C ASP A 80 -5.27 11.00 3.43
N LEU A 81 -5.86 10.49 2.36
CA LEU A 81 -5.19 10.30 1.08
C LEU A 81 -4.79 11.65 0.47
N LYS A 82 -3.52 11.76 0.11
CA LYS A 82 -3.01 12.85 -0.71
C LYS A 82 -2.19 12.31 -1.86
N ILE A 83 -2.55 12.74 -3.07
CA ILE A 83 -1.85 12.41 -4.30
C ILE A 83 -1.20 13.68 -4.86
N ALA A 84 0.05 13.57 -5.28
CA ALA A 84 0.76 14.58 -6.04
C ALA A 84 1.23 13.96 -7.35
N ALA A 85 0.82 14.52 -8.47
CA ALA A 85 1.09 13.94 -9.78
C ALA A 85 1.62 14.96 -10.77
N SER A 86 2.63 14.55 -11.53
CA SER A 86 3.05 15.17 -12.78
C SER A 86 2.52 14.33 -13.95
N GLU A 87 3.07 14.55 -15.16
CA GLU A 87 2.67 13.78 -16.36
C GLU A 87 3.16 12.32 -16.35
N SER A 88 4.24 12.02 -15.61
CA SER A 88 4.90 10.71 -15.70
C SER A 88 5.27 10.10 -14.36
N ILE A 89 5.33 10.89 -13.30
CA ILE A 89 5.68 10.45 -11.95
C ILE A 89 4.68 11.01 -10.96
N ALA A 90 4.31 10.19 -10.00
CA ALA A 90 3.42 10.59 -8.93
C ALA A 90 3.83 9.90 -7.62
N TRP A 91 3.37 10.47 -6.54
CA TRP A 91 3.44 9.83 -5.22
C TRP A 91 2.13 10.06 -4.49
N TYR A 92 1.85 9.19 -3.54
CA TYR A 92 0.76 9.43 -2.60
C TYR A 92 1.15 8.95 -1.21
N TYR A 93 0.48 9.51 -0.22
CA TYR A 93 0.50 8.98 1.13
C TYR A 93 -0.92 8.85 1.67
N SER A 94 -1.06 7.99 2.65
CA SER A 94 -2.31 7.79 3.36
C SER A 94 -2.07 7.12 4.71
N LEU A 95 -3.11 7.09 5.54
CA LEU A 95 -3.20 6.15 6.65
C LEU A 95 -4.11 5.01 6.20
N ILE A 96 -3.74 3.80 6.57
CA ILE A 96 -4.52 2.60 6.26
C ILE A 96 -5.05 2.01 7.55
N HIS A 97 -6.34 1.72 7.57
CA HIS A 97 -6.95 0.90 8.60
C HIS A 97 -7.16 -0.51 8.07
N LEU A 98 -6.33 -1.43 8.54
CA LEU A 98 -6.39 -2.84 8.20
C LEU A 98 -7.18 -3.56 9.29
N SER A 99 -8.22 -4.28 8.91
CA SER A 99 -9.07 -5.00 9.86
C SER A 99 -9.57 -6.32 9.30
N GLY A 100 -9.95 -7.21 10.20
CA GLY A 100 -10.48 -8.51 9.84
C GLY A 100 -10.04 -9.60 10.82
N VAL A 101 -10.39 -10.83 10.50
CA VAL A 101 -10.01 -11.99 11.31
C VAL A 101 -8.88 -12.73 10.60
N GLN A 102 -7.67 -12.63 11.13
CA GLN A 102 -6.53 -13.46 10.74
C GLN A 102 -6.37 -14.58 11.76
N LYS A 103 -6.92 -15.73 11.46
CA LYS A 103 -7.05 -16.90 12.37
C LYS A 103 -5.86 -17.12 13.31
N PRO A 104 -6.06 -17.25 14.62
CA PRO A 104 -7.33 -17.15 15.35
C PRO A 104 -7.64 -15.72 15.85
N GLN A 105 -6.83 -14.73 15.53
CA GLN A 105 -6.86 -13.39 16.12
C GLN A 105 -7.58 -12.39 15.22
N LYS A 106 -8.18 -11.37 15.85
CA LYS A 106 -8.69 -10.19 15.16
C LYS A 106 -7.54 -9.24 14.90
N THR A 107 -7.45 -8.77 13.65
CA THR A 107 -6.53 -7.72 13.25
C THR A 107 -7.26 -6.38 13.23
N ASP A 108 -6.69 -5.38 13.88
CA ASP A 108 -7.15 -3.99 13.89
C ASP A 108 -5.91 -3.11 13.98
N LEU A 109 -5.39 -2.71 12.82
CA LEU A 109 -4.09 -2.04 12.71
C LEU A 109 -4.19 -0.80 11.86
N TRP A 110 -3.69 0.32 12.40
CA TRP A 110 -3.44 1.53 11.62
C TRP A 110 -1.96 1.64 11.29
N PHE A 111 -1.66 1.90 10.03
CA PHE A 111 -0.27 2.11 9.60
C PHE A 111 -0.17 3.21 8.55
N ARG A 112 1.06 3.68 8.35
CA ARG A 112 1.38 4.72 7.38
C ARG A 112 1.76 4.07 6.06
N PHE A 113 1.30 4.66 4.97
CA PHE A 113 1.54 4.16 3.63
C PHE A 113 2.00 5.29 2.72
N THR A 114 3.08 5.07 1.99
CA THR A 114 3.57 5.96 0.95
C THR A 114 3.90 5.13 -0.28
N ALA A 115 3.58 5.62 -1.46
CA ALA A 115 3.90 4.94 -2.71
C ALA A 115 4.34 5.91 -3.79
N GLY A 116 5.22 5.41 -4.66
CA GLY A 116 5.61 6.07 -5.89
C GLY A 116 5.00 5.36 -7.09
N LEU A 117 4.49 6.13 -8.04
CA LEU A 117 3.91 5.62 -9.28
C LEU A 117 4.65 6.19 -10.48
N MET A 118 4.67 5.42 -11.55
CA MET A 118 5.21 5.82 -12.84
C MET A 118 4.19 5.55 -13.93
N LYS A 119 4.11 6.47 -14.90
CA LYS A 119 3.30 6.28 -16.09
C LYS A 119 4.11 5.53 -17.14
N ILE A 120 3.70 4.33 -17.47
CA ILE A 120 4.40 3.44 -18.40
C ILE A 120 3.45 3.08 -19.55
N ASN A 121 3.82 3.43 -20.76
CA ASN A 121 2.98 3.19 -21.96
C ASN A 121 1.55 3.73 -21.80
N GLY A 122 1.43 4.92 -21.20
CA GLY A 122 0.15 5.57 -20.97
C GLY A 122 -0.64 5.09 -19.76
N GLU A 123 -0.11 4.12 -19.00
CA GLU A 123 -0.78 3.56 -17.82
C GLU A 123 0.00 3.87 -16.54
N TRP A 124 -0.71 4.26 -15.49
CA TRP A 124 -0.13 4.43 -14.17
C TRP A 124 0.12 3.09 -13.49
N LYS A 125 1.34 2.89 -13.02
CA LYS A 125 1.77 1.68 -12.30
C LYS A 125 2.43 2.06 -10.99
N ILE A 126 2.23 1.23 -9.97
CA ILE A 126 2.88 1.37 -8.68
C ILE A 126 4.30 0.81 -8.79
N ALA A 127 5.29 1.67 -8.56
CA ALA A 127 6.71 1.32 -8.70
C ALA A 127 7.40 1.11 -7.36
N HIS A 128 6.84 1.65 -6.29
CA HIS A 128 7.36 1.51 -4.92
C HIS A 128 6.26 1.69 -3.90
N GLN A 129 6.34 0.92 -2.82
CA GLN A 129 5.45 1.04 -1.67
C GLN A 129 6.25 0.99 -0.37
N HIS A 130 5.81 1.75 0.61
CA HIS A 130 6.42 1.78 1.94
C HIS A 130 5.33 1.82 3.00
N GLU A 131 5.31 0.81 3.84
CA GLU A 131 4.43 0.69 4.99
C GLU A 131 5.24 0.84 6.28
N SER A 132 4.70 1.51 7.27
CA SER A 132 5.38 1.63 8.57
C SER A 132 4.42 1.88 9.71
N VAL A 133 4.85 1.46 10.91
CA VAL A 133 4.32 1.94 12.18
C VAL A 133 5.49 2.54 12.98
N PRO A 134 5.25 3.54 13.84
CA PRO A 134 6.33 4.06 14.67
C PRO A 134 6.73 3.04 15.74
N PHE A 135 7.95 3.15 16.23
CA PHE A 135 8.35 2.50 17.48
C PHE A 135 8.00 3.41 18.66
N TYR A 136 7.67 2.81 19.79
CA TYR A 136 7.66 3.53 21.04
C TYR A 136 9.07 3.95 21.43
N MET A 137 9.21 5.24 21.75
CA MET A 137 10.51 5.84 22.12
C MET A 137 10.72 5.84 23.64
N ASP A 138 10.29 4.77 24.30
CA ASP A 138 10.39 4.55 25.74
C ASP A 138 11.48 3.55 26.14
N GLY A 139 12.31 3.16 25.18
CA GLY A 139 13.37 2.15 25.37
C GLY A 139 12.91 0.70 25.14
N SER A 140 11.61 0.46 24.93
CA SER A 140 11.10 -0.90 24.71
C SER A 140 11.39 -1.45 23.31
N ASN A 141 11.60 -0.58 22.34
CA ASN A 141 11.70 -0.91 20.91
C ASN A 141 10.47 -1.64 20.35
N LYS A 142 9.32 -1.49 20.99
CA LYS A 142 8.08 -2.11 20.53
C LYS A 142 7.44 -1.28 19.42
N ALA A 143 6.90 -1.97 18.42
CA ALA A 143 6.08 -1.33 17.38
C ALA A 143 4.78 -0.80 18.00
N ALA A 144 4.40 0.44 17.66
CA ALA A 144 3.22 1.10 18.19
C ALA A 144 1.96 0.68 17.41
N THR A 145 1.55 -0.58 17.59
CA THR A 145 0.43 -1.18 16.85
C THR A 145 -0.94 -0.85 17.44
N ASP A 146 -0.98 -0.17 18.57
CA ASP A 146 -2.19 0.25 19.28
C ASP A 146 -2.62 1.68 18.97
N LEU A 147 -1.83 2.41 18.16
CA LEU A 147 -2.15 3.78 17.79
C LEU A 147 -3.34 3.86 16.86
N LYS A 148 -4.10 4.93 17.01
CA LYS A 148 -5.22 5.30 16.14
C LYS A 148 -5.08 6.77 15.76
N PRO A 149 -5.67 7.20 14.62
CA PRO A 149 -5.68 8.61 14.26
C PRO A 149 -6.33 9.47 15.35
N GLU A 150 -5.79 10.69 15.53
CA GLU A 150 -6.32 11.69 16.47
C GLU A 150 -7.57 12.37 15.91
#